data_aba28a40542127bac14e3e335005a48f
#
_entry.id   aba28a40542127bac14e3e335005a48f
#
_cell.length_a   1.000
_cell.length_b   1.000
_cell.length_c   1.000
_cell.angle_alpha   90.00
_cell.angle_beta   90.00
_cell.angle_gamma   90.00
#
_symmetry.space_group_name_H-M   'P 1'
#
loop_
_entity.id
_entity.type
_entity.pdbx_description
1 polymer ?
#
loop_
_entity_poly.entity_id
_entity_poly.type
_entity_poly.pdbx_seq_one_letter_code
_entity_poly.pdbx_strand_id
1 'polypeptide(L)'
;DSWRVPMNIAMDYAWFGKDKAWQEDYAKRIQRFFRSKGISTFEDQFNTDGSTPAEILQAGGYKKLRHSLGLVATVATTAMITKDKKSFDFIHELWNAKLEPYEDGYFDPYYDGLLYLFSLMHLGGKYQIIKPYNTLTEK
;
A
#
# COMPACT_ATOMS: atom_id res chain seq x y z
N ASP A 1 -0.20 -3.22 -12.95
CA ASP A 1 0.37 -3.25 -11.60
C ASP A 1 -0.51 -2.44 -10.65
N SER A 2 -1.48 -3.13 -10.07
CA SER A 2 -2.49 -2.52 -9.21
C SER A 2 -2.02 -2.28 -7.75
N TRP A 3 -0.94 -2.92 -7.31
CA TRP A 3 -0.47 -2.81 -5.93
C TRP A 3 -0.05 -1.39 -5.54
N ARG A 4 0.48 -0.61 -6.48
CA ARG A 4 0.90 0.78 -6.23
C ARG A 4 -0.26 1.77 -6.14
N VAL A 5 -1.44 1.38 -6.63
CA VAL A 5 -2.58 2.31 -6.73
C VAL A 5 -3.00 2.87 -5.36
N PRO A 6 -3.17 2.06 -4.29
CA PRO A 6 -3.54 2.60 -2.98
C PRO A 6 -2.57 3.67 -2.47
N MET A 7 -1.26 3.41 -2.58
CA MET A 7 -0.22 4.35 -2.14
C MET A 7 -0.23 5.64 -2.98
N ASN A 8 -0.35 5.53 -4.30
CA ASN A 8 -0.38 6.71 -5.18
C ASN A 8 -1.60 7.60 -4.89
N ILE A 9 -2.77 7.00 -4.64
CA ILE A 9 -3.97 7.76 -4.27
C ILE A 9 -3.80 8.41 -2.89
N ALA A 10 -3.16 7.72 -1.93
CA ALA A 10 -2.87 8.29 -0.62
C ALA A 10 -1.89 9.47 -0.70
N MET A 11 -0.88 9.38 -1.56
CA MET A 11 0.04 10.50 -1.83
C MET A 11 -0.67 11.69 -2.47
N ASP A 12 -1.48 11.45 -3.49
CA ASP A 12 -2.27 12.50 -4.15
C ASP A 12 -3.22 13.19 -3.16
N TYR A 13 -3.88 12.41 -2.30
CA TYR A 13 -4.72 12.94 -1.23
C TYR A 13 -3.93 13.85 -0.28
N ALA A 14 -2.74 13.41 0.15
CA ALA A 14 -1.93 14.15 1.09
C ALA A 14 -1.31 15.43 0.48
N TRP A 15 -0.90 15.38 -0.78
CA TRP A 15 -0.17 16.48 -1.44
C TRP A 15 -1.09 17.49 -2.11
N PHE A 16 -2.17 17.04 -2.72
CA PHE A 16 -3.03 17.89 -3.55
C PHE A 16 -4.48 17.94 -3.05
N GLY A 17 -5.04 16.81 -2.66
CA GLY A 17 -6.37 16.67 -2.05
C GLY A 17 -7.51 17.30 -2.86
N LYS A 18 -7.42 17.26 -4.19
CA LYS A 18 -8.42 17.90 -5.06
C LYS A 18 -9.70 17.09 -5.19
N ASP A 19 -9.59 15.77 -5.14
CA ASP A 19 -10.69 14.82 -5.32
C ASP A 19 -11.02 14.03 -4.04
N LYS A 20 -11.00 14.71 -2.90
CA LYS A 20 -11.10 14.08 -1.56
C LYS A 20 -12.26 13.11 -1.41
N ALA A 21 -13.45 13.48 -1.88
CA ALA A 21 -14.62 12.63 -1.73
C ALA A 21 -14.46 11.28 -2.44
N TRP A 22 -13.92 11.29 -3.66
CA TRP A 22 -13.62 10.07 -4.41
C TRP A 22 -12.50 9.25 -3.76
N GLN A 23 -11.42 9.91 -3.33
CA GLN A 23 -10.29 9.26 -2.68
C GLN A 23 -10.68 8.60 -1.36
N GLU A 24 -11.55 9.25 -0.57
CA GLU A 24 -12.10 8.68 0.67
C GLU A 24 -13.01 7.48 0.40
N ASP A 25 -13.88 7.55 -0.61
CA ASP A 25 -14.70 6.41 -1.01
C ASP A 25 -13.84 5.24 -1.50
N TYR A 26 -12.84 5.51 -2.34
CA TYR A 26 -11.86 4.52 -2.77
C TYR A 26 -11.18 3.83 -1.58
N ALA A 27 -10.63 4.61 -0.65
CA ALA A 27 -9.94 4.07 0.51
C ALA A 27 -10.85 3.19 1.38
N LYS A 28 -12.10 3.62 1.62
CA LYS A 28 -13.10 2.84 2.36
C LYS A 28 -13.44 1.53 1.66
N ARG A 29 -13.57 1.53 0.33
CA ARG A 29 -13.87 0.31 -0.47
C ARG A 29 -12.70 -0.67 -0.42
N ILE A 30 -11.47 -0.21 -0.64
CA ILE A 30 -10.26 -1.03 -0.59
C ILE A 30 -10.08 -1.64 0.80
N GLN A 31 -10.20 -0.86 1.86
CA GLN A 31 -10.09 -1.37 3.22
C GLN A 31 -11.19 -2.40 3.55
N ARG A 32 -12.44 -2.16 3.11
CA ARG A 32 -13.53 -3.12 3.28
C ARG A 32 -13.23 -4.43 2.57
N PHE A 33 -12.72 -4.35 1.35
CA PHE A 33 -12.35 -5.53 0.56
C PHE A 33 -11.28 -6.36 1.27
N PHE A 34 -10.12 -5.77 1.60
CA PHE A 34 -9.04 -6.52 2.23
C PHE A 34 -9.39 -6.99 3.64
N ARG A 35 -10.19 -6.23 4.38
CA ARG A 35 -10.73 -6.69 5.67
C ARG A 35 -11.62 -7.93 5.52
N SER A 36 -12.43 -8.02 4.47
CA SER A 36 -13.26 -9.20 4.20
C SER A 36 -12.45 -10.44 3.82
N LYS A 37 -11.20 -10.25 3.36
CA LYS A 37 -10.25 -11.34 3.05
C LYS A 37 -9.37 -11.72 4.24
N GLY A 38 -9.44 -10.96 5.34
CA GLY A 38 -8.59 -11.14 6.52
C GLY A 38 -7.34 -10.27 6.45
N ILE A 39 -7.18 -9.34 7.41
CA ILE A 39 -6.11 -8.33 7.37
C ILE A 39 -4.72 -8.97 7.37
N SER A 40 -4.52 -10.06 8.12
CA SER A 40 -3.24 -10.75 8.25
C SER A 40 -3.07 -11.93 7.27
N THR A 41 -4.01 -12.11 6.34
CA THR A 41 -4.03 -13.32 5.49
C THR A 41 -4.45 -13.07 4.05
N PHE A 42 -4.85 -11.86 3.68
CA PHE A 42 -5.27 -11.59 2.32
C PHE A 42 -4.15 -11.89 1.33
N GLU A 43 -4.53 -12.48 0.23
CA GLU A 43 -3.62 -12.84 -0.86
C GLU A 43 -3.35 -11.62 -1.75
N ASP A 44 -2.42 -11.75 -2.66
CA ASP A 44 -1.85 -10.66 -3.45
C ASP A 44 -2.34 -10.61 -4.91
N GLN A 45 -3.16 -11.59 -5.32
CA GLN A 45 -3.84 -11.58 -6.61
C GLN A 45 -5.32 -11.91 -6.43
N PHE A 46 -6.16 -11.14 -7.10
CA PHE A 46 -7.60 -11.33 -7.16
C PHE A 46 -8.12 -11.08 -8.57
N ASN A 47 -9.17 -11.77 -8.95
CA ASN A 47 -9.98 -11.42 -10.10
C ASN A 47 -10.71 -10.09 -9.87
N THR A 48 -11.24 -9.49 -10.92
CA THR A 48 -11.97 -8.21 -10.83
C THR A 48 -13.25 -8.27 -10.01
N ASP A 49 -13.81 -9.48 -9.84
CA ASP A 49 -14.95 -9.76 -8.97
C ASP A 49 -14.55 -10.01 -7.50
N GLY A 50 -13.25 -10.02 -7.23
CA GLY A 50 -12.67 -10.25 -5.90
C GLY A 50 -12.53 -11.72 -5.53
N SER A 51 -12.76 -12.65 -6.43
CA SER A 51 -12.46 -14.07 -6.20
C SER A 51 -10.97 -14.36 -6.33
N THR A 52 -10.51 -15.46 -5.73
CA THR A 52 -9.14 -15.96 -5.93
C THR A 52 -9.01 -16.49 -7.37
N PRO A 53 -7.95 -16.13 -8.13
CA PRO A 53 -7.78 -16.60 -9.49
C PRO A 53 -7.50 -18.11 -9.52
N ALA A 54 -8.08 -18.81 -10.52
CA ALA A 54 -7.78 -20.22 -10.76
C ALA A 54 -6.36 -20.44 -11.26
N GLU A 55 -5.83 -19.46 -12.00
CA GLU A 55 -4.45 -19.45 -12.49
C GLU A 55 -3.72 -18.20 -11.96
N ILE A 56 -2.56 -18.44 -11.35
CA ILE A 56 -1.73 -17.38 -10.79
C ILE A 56 -0.91 -16.74 -11.91
N LEU A 57 -0.83 -15.41 -11.95
CA LEU A 57 0.13 -14.74 -12.80
C LEU A 57 1.55 -15.03 -12.31
N GLN A 58 2.28 -15.83 -13.08
CA GLN A 58 3.65 -16.25 -12.76
C GLN A 58 4.65 -15.30 -13.41
N ALA A 59 4.82 -14.11 -12.83
CA ALA A 59 5.85 -13.18 -13.25
C ALA A 59 6.99 -13.16 -12.20
N GLY A 60 8.23 -13.05 -12.65
CA GLY A 60 9.37 -12.89 -11.75
C GLY A 60 9.63 -14.06 -10.80
N GLY A 61 9.27 -15.30 -11.19
CA GLY A 61 9.44 -16.48 -10.32
C GLY A 61 8.30 -16.73 -9.35
N TYR A 62 7.23 -15.99 -9.44
CA TYR A 62 6.02 -16.14 -8.64
C TYR A 62 5.36 -17.51 -8.87
N LYS A 63 5.16 -18.31 -7.85
CA LYS A 63 4.64 -19.69 -7.98
C LYS A 63 3.38 -19.96 -7.17
N LYS A 64 3.07 -19.11 -6.20
CA LYS A 64 1.87 -19.22 -5.35
C LYS A 64 1.43 -17.86 -4.85
N LEU A 65 0.18 -17.74 -4.45
CA LEU A 65 -0.36 -16.56 -3.77
C LEU A 65 0.27 -16.40 -2.39
N ARG A 66 0.48 -15.16 -1.96
CA ARG A 66 1.09 -14.82 -0.67
C ARG A 66 0.39 -13.63 -0.04
N HIS A 67 0.57 -13.47 1.24
CA HIS A 67 0.33 -12.22 1.94
C HIS A 67 1.53 -11.30 1.71
N SER A 68 1.61 -10.70 0.51
CA SER A 68 2.81 -10.00 0.04
C SER A 68 3.01 -8.67 0.75
N LEU A 69 4.24 -8.46 1.25
CA LEU A 69 4.65 -7.27 2.00
C LEU A 69 4.37 -5.97 1.23
N GLY A 70 4.65 -5.94 -0.06
CA GLY A 70 4.40 -4.75 -0.90
C GLY A 70 2.93 -4.36 -0.97
N LEU A 71 2.02 -5.34 -1.08
CA LEU A 71 0.59 -5.06 -1.09
C LEU A 71 0.09 -4.65 0.31
N VAL A 72 0.53 -5.34 1.37
CA VAL A 72 0.25 -4.96 2.76
C VAL A 72 0.65 -3.51 3.00
N ALA A 73 1.84 -3.13 2.58
CA ALA A 73 2.39 -1.80 2.77
C ALA A 73 1.57 -0.71 2.06
N THR A 74 1.25 -0.93 0.80
CA THR A 74 0.49 0.07 0.02
C THR A 74 -0.95 0.21 0.48
N VAL A 75 -1.60 -0.89 0.88
CA VAL A 75 -2.96 -0.85 1.46
C VAL A 75 -2.96 -0.09 2.78
N ALA A 76 -1.94 -0.25 3.62
CA ALA A 76 -1.83 0.45 4.90
C ALA A 76 -1.81 1.98 4.73
N THR A 77 -1.26 2.50 3.63
CA THR A 77 -1.25 3.96 3.36
C THR A 77 -2.65 4.55 3.23
N THR A 78 -3.66 3.77 2.87
CA THR A 78 -5.06 4.24 2.80
C THR A 78 -5.60 4.73 4.15
N ALA A 79 -4.98 4.33 5.27
CA ALA A 79 -5.31 4.82 6.60
C ALA A 79 -5.09 6.33 6.74
N MET A 80 -4.19 6.93 5.96
CA MET A 80 -3.98 8.39 5.93
C MET A 80 -5.18 9.13 5.33
N ILE A 81 -5.96 8.47 4.49
CA ILE A 81 -7.15 9.03 3.84
C ILE A 81 -8.35 8.92 4.78
N THR A 82 -8.62 7.71 5.31
CA THR A 82 -9.82 7.44 6.13
C THR A 82 -9.71 7.99 7.55
N LYS A 83 -8.53 7.98 8.14
CA LYS A 83 -8.22 8.51 9.50
C LYS A 83 -9.13 7.98 10.60
N ASP A 84 -9.75 6.84 10.39
CA ASP A 84 -10.62 6.20 11.38
C ASP A 84 -9.88 5.14 12.21
N LYS A 85 -10.48 4.79 13.37
CA LYS A 85 -9.86 3.85 14.31
C LYS A 85 -9.64 2.47 13.70
N LYS A 86 -10.52 2.03 12.81
CA LYS A 86 -10.43 0.71 12.17
C LYS A 86 -9.31 0.63 11.14
N SER A 87 -8.97 1.74 10.51
CA SER A 87 -7.88 1.76 9.53
C SER A 87 -6.50 1.51 10.15
N PHE A 88 -6.34 1.73 11.45
CA PHE A 88 -5.11 1.42 12.17
C PHE A 88 -4.74 -0.06 12.17
N ASP A 89 -5.71 -0.97 12.01
CA ASP A 89 -5.42 -2.40 11.90
C ASP A 89 -4.47 -2.71 10.73
N PHE A 90 -4.60 -1.99 9.60
CA PHE A 90 -3.71 -2.12 8.45
C PHE A 90 -2.31 -1.57 8.73
N ILE A 91 -2.22 -0.47 9.51
CA ILE A 91 -0.92 0.07 9.95
C ILE A 91 -0.24 -0.91 10.90
N HIS A 92 -0.98 -1.52 11.82
CA HIS A 92 -0.43 -2.54 12.72
C HIS A 92 0.07 -3.77 11.96
N GLU A 93 -0.67 -4.22 10.94
CA GLU A 93 -0.22 -5.33 10.08
C GLU A 93 1.11 -4.98 9.39
N LEU A 94 1.18 -3.79 8.78
CA LEU A 94 2.43 -3.32 8.17
C LEU A 94 3.59 -3.22 9.18
N TRP A 95 3.32 -2.73 10.40
CA TRP A 95 4.34 -2.57 11.43
C TRP A 95 4.91 -3.89 11.92
N ASN A 96 4.09 -4.94 11.93
CA ASN A 96 4.50 -6.29 12.31
C ASN A 96 5.13 -7.07 11.16
N ALA A 97 4.93 -6.64 9.93
CA ALA A 97 5.47 -7.30 8.75
C ALA A 97 6.99 -7.10 8.66
N LYS A 98 7.68 -8.09 8.08
CA LYS A 98 9.13 -8.09 7.93
C LYS A 98 9.54 -8.28 6.48
N LEU A 99 10.59 -7.58 6.08
CA LEU A 99 11.23 -7.79 4.78
C LEU A 99 12.22 -8.97 4.88
N GLU A 100 11.70 -10.16 4.70
CA GLU A 100 12.45 -11.41 4.77
C GLU A 100 11.92 -12.41 3.73
N PRO A 101 12.66 -13.45 3.37
CA PRO A 101 12.17 -14.50 2.48
C PRO A 101 10.91 -15.15 3.04
N TYR A 102 9.93 -15.40 2.14
CA TYR A 102 8.75 -16.18 2.49
C TYR A 102 9.12 -17.65 2.78
N GLU A 103 8.21 -18.39 3.43
CA GLU A 103 8.44 -19.80 3.81
C GLU A 103 8.86 -20.71 2.66
N ASP A 104 8.47 -20.39 1.43
CA ASP A 104 8.84 -21.13 0.22
C ASP A 104 10.17 -20.67 -0.40
N GLY A 105 10.89 -19.75 0.27
CA GLY A 105 12.16 -19.19 -0.17
C GLY A 105 12.06 -18.07 -1.21
N TYR A 106 10.85 -17.70 -1.66
CA TYR A 106 10.70 -16.52 -2.52
C TYR A 106 11.04 -15.24 -1.75
N PHE A 107 11.78 -14.36 -2.40
CA PHE A 107 12.18 -13.07 -1.82
C PHE A 107 12.29 -12.01 -2.91
N ASP A 108 11.55 -10.94 -2.76
CA ASP A 108 11.62 -9.78 -3.65
C ASP A 108 12.00 -8.51 -2.86
N PRO A 109 13.30 -8.32 -2.57
CA PRO A 109 13.77 -7.14 -1.84
C PRO A 109 13.64 -5.84 -2.65
N TYR A 110 13.56 -5.95 -3.98
CA TYR A 110 13.43 -4.78 -4.85
C TYR A 110 11.99 -4.26 -4.85
N TYR A 111 11.02 -5.05 -5.28
CA TYR A 111 9.65 -4.59 -5.44
C TYR A 111 8.94 -4.45 -4.10
N ASP A 112 8.87 -5.53 -3.32
CA ASP A 112 8.31 -5.50 -1.97
C ASP A 112 9.04 -4.51 -1.06
N GLY A 113 10.38 -4.49 -1.13
CA GLY A 113 11.20 -3.62 -0.30
C GLY A 113 11.00 -2.14 -0.61
N LEU A 114 10.89 -1.75 -1.88
CA LEU A 114 10.61 -0.36 -2.25
C LEU A 114 9.20 0.08 -1.85
N LEU A 115 8.18 -0.76 -2.07
CA LEU A 115 6.82 -0.45 -1.65
C LEU A 115 6.72 -0.33 -0.13
N TYR A 116 7.40 -1.20 0.60
CA TYR A 116 7.50 -1.15 2.06
C TYR A 116 8.14 0.15 2.54
N LEU A 117 9.32 0.50 1.98
CA LEU A 117 10.05 1.72 2.33
C LEU A 117 9.20 2.98 2.08
N PHE A 118 8.66 3.13 0.88
CA PHE A 118 7.87 4.32 0.53
C PHE A 118 6.59 4.43 1.36
N SER A 119 5.94 3.31 1.64
CA SER A 119 4.74 3.31 2.49
C SER A 119 5.06 3.71 3.94
N LEU A 120 6.15 3.22 4.51
CA LEU A 120 6.63 3.64 5.84
C LEU A 120 7.01 5.12 5.86
N MET A 121 7.72 5.61 4.85
CA MET A 121 8.06 7.04 4.73
C MET A 121 6.81 7.90 4.65
N HIS A 122 5.80 7.44 3.90
CA HIS A 122 4.55 8.17 3.73
C HIS A 122 3.75 8.22 5.04
N LEU A 123 3.54 7.08 5.69
CA LEU A 123 2.88 6.99 6.99
C LEU A 123 3.62 7.75 8.11
N GLY A 124 4.95 7.76 8.05
CA GLY A 124 5.82 8.51 8.96
C GLY A 124 5.94 10.01 8.65
N GLY A 125 5.25 10.52 7.63
CA GLY A 125 5.29 11.93 7.23
C GLY A 125 6.64 12.38 6.65
N LYS A 126 7.47 11.44 6.18
CA LYS A 126 8.80 11.73 5.60
C LYS A 126 8.80 11.76 4.07
N TYR A 127 7.72 11.34 3.43
CA TYR A 127 7.58 11.37 1.98
C TYR A 127 6.81 12.65 1.57
N GLN A 128 7.56 13.70 1.27
CA GLN A 128 7.03 15.05 1.08
C GLN A 128 7.55 15.64 -0.23
N ILE A 129 6.77 16.58 -0.79
CA ILE A 129 7.27 17.46 -1.85
C ILE A 129 8.22 18.48 -1.22
N ILE A 130 9.48 18.41 -1.58
CA ILE A 130 10.50 19.36 -1.14
C ILE A 130 10.44 20.56 -2.09
N LYS A 131 10.00 21.71 -1.58
CA LYS A 131 10.07 22.95 -2.34
C LYS A 131 11.52 23.42 -2.45
N PRO A 132 11.98 23.88 -3.62
CA PRO A 132 13.30 24.48 -3.74
C PRO A 132 13.40 25.69 -2.81
N TYR A 133 14.54 25.83 -2.13
CA TYR A 133 14.83 27.00 -1.31
C TYR A 133 15.01 28.20 -2.24
N ASN A 134 14.10 29.18 -2.17
CA ASN A 134 14.22 30.41 -2.94
C ASN A 134 15.25 31.33 -2.28
N THR A 135 16.50 31.26 -2.73
CA THR A 135 17.58 32.17 -2.31
C THR A 135 17.47 33.59 -2.91
N LEU A 136 16.40 33.92 -3.63
CA LEU A 136 16.30 35.13 -4.43
C LEU A 136 15.34 36.22 -3.90
N THR A 137 14.93 36.17 -2.63
CA THR A 137 14.05 37.22 -2.06
C THR A 137 14.69 37.98 -0.88
N GLU A 138 16.00 38.18 -0.90
CA GLU A 138 16.63 39.21 -0.08
C GLU A 138 17.47 40.12 -0.97
N LYS A 139 16.83 41.14 -1.57
CA LYS A 139 17.41 42.41 -1.96
C LYS A 139 16.39 43.52 -1.85
#